data_1f149a028b65de9ec74a5bae3578c231
#
_entry.id   1f149a028b65de9ec74a5bae3578c231
#
_cell.length_a   1.000
_cell.length_b   1.000
_cell.length_c   1.000
_cell.angle_alpha   90.00
_cell.angle_beta   90.00
_cell.angle_gamma   90.00
#
_symmetry.space_group_name_H-M   'P 1'
#
loop_
_entity.id
_entity.type
_entity.pdbx_description
1 polymer ?
#
loop_
_entity_poly.entity_id
_entity_poly.type
_entity_poly.pdbx_seq_one_letter_code
_entity_poly.pdbx_strand_id
1 'polypeptide(L)'
;MSNPKLAIVIGSIRPNRFAAHAAEWIEQIAGPRGDFDVELVDLKDYPMPHFAEEASPLYAPSKNEVAQRWQAKLAEFDAFIFTAAEYNHGPTAVLKNALDYAYAEWSNKPVAFVGYGGVGGARAVEQLRLHAIELQMAPIRGAVHILFPDYLAVVKDGKKLSELDHLNQTARQMLDQLAWWAGALKRAREATLRQAA
;
A
#
# COMPACT_ATOMS: atom_id res chain seq x y z
N MET A 1 -11.76 -12.07 -17.85
CA MET A 1 -10.73 -12.01 -16.80
C MET A 1 -11.36 -11.34 -15.58
N SER A 2 -11.08 -11.83 -14.38
CA SER A 2 -11.52 -11.16 -13.15
C SER A 2 -10.77 -9.84 -12.96
N ASN A 3 -11.38 -8.88 -12.26
CA ASN A 3 -10.72 -7.64 -11.90
C ASN A 3 -9.43 -7.92 -11.11
N PRO A 4 -8.40 -7.07 -11.21
CA PRO A 4 -7.28 -7.11 -10.29
C PRO A 4 -7.75 -6.89 -8.85
N LYS A 5 -7.24 -7.68 -7.91
CA LYS A 5 -7.46 -7.47 -6.48
C LYS A 5 -6.51 -6.40 -5.95
N LEU A 6 -7.05 -5.39 -5.31
CA LEU A 6 -6.31 -4.26 -4.74
C LEU A 6 -6.33 -4.30 -3.22
N ALA A 7 -5.15 -4.39 -2.59
CA ALA A 7 -5.01 -4.15 -1.15
C ALA A 7 -4.74 -2.67 -0.87
N ILE A 8 -5.53 -2.05 -0.01
CA ILE A 8 -5.22 -0.76 0.60
C ILE A 8 -4.69 -1.03 2.01
N VAL A 9 -3.38 -0.96 2.18
CA VAL A 9 -2.70 -1.31 3.44
C VAL A 9 -2.67 -0.10 4.37
N ILE A 10 -3.21 -0.27 5.57
CA ILE A 10 -3.19 0.75 6.63
C ILE A 10 -1.82 0.71 7.32
N GLY A 11 -0.91 1.59 6.90
CA GLY A 11 0.52 1.59 7.24
C GLY A 11 0.88 2.17 8.62
N SER A 12 -0.05 2.24 9.58
CA SER A 12 0.20 2.72 10.94
C SER A 12 -0.67 1.99 11.95
N ILE A 13 -0.12 1.66 13.11
CA ILE A 13 -0.84 1.00 14.22
C ILE A 13 -1.10 1.92 15.41
N ARG A 14 -0.79 3.22 15.31
CA ARG A 14 -1.02 4.17 16.41
C ARG A 14 -2.50 4.23 16.78
N PRO A 15 -2.85 4.46 18.08
CA PRO A 15 -4.21 4.83 18.46
C PRO A 15 -4.66 6.08 17.65
N ASN A 16 -5.90 6.13 17.22
CA ASN A 16 -6.48 7.24 16.45
C ASN A 16 -5.64 7.65 15.22
N ARG A 17 -5.04 6.66 14.53
CA ARG A 17 -4.18 6.87 13.37
C ARG A 17 -4.92 7.47 12.18
N PHE A 18 -4.37 8.49 11.57
CA PHE A 18 -4.90 9.10 10.36
C PHE A 18 -4.86 8.13 9.14
N ALA A 19 -3.97 7.12 9.19
CA ALA A 19 -3.85 6.11 8.15
C ALA A 19 -5.19 5.42 7.82
N ALA A 20 -6.04 5.17 8.84
CA ALA A 20 -7.35 4.55 8.63
C ALA A 20 -8.28 5.48 7.83
N HIS A 21 -8.36 6.77 8.21
CA HIS A 21 -9.15 7.76 7.46
C HIS A 21 -8.71 7.87 5.99
N ALA A 22 -7.39 7.86 5.75
CA ALA A 22 -6.85 7.90 4.41
C ALA A 22 -7.18 6.63 3.61
N ALA A 23 -7.14 5.45 4.25
CA ALA A 23 -7.45 4.18 3.62
C ALA A 23 -8.95 4.07 3.27
N GLU A 24 -9.83 4.38 4.21
CA GLU A 24 -11.28 4.39 4.01
C GLU A 24 -11.69 5.37 2.91
N TRP A 25 -11.07 6.55 2.86
CA TRP A 25 -11.33 7.52 1.82
C TRP A 25 -10.91 7.01 0.42
N ILE A 26 -9.73 6.39 0.30
CA ILE A 26 -9.30 5.80 -0.98
C ILE A 26 -10.20 4.64 -1.38
N GLU A 27 -10.62 3.80 -0.43
CA GLU A 27 -11.57 2.71 -0.67
C GLU A 27 -12.89 3.23 -1.24
N GLN A 28 -13.44 4.33 -0.67
CA GLN A 28 -14.67 4.97 -1.15
C GLN A 28 -14.55 5.49 -2.60
N ILE A 29 -13.34 5.86 -3.03
CA ILE A 29 -13.10 6.29 -4.41
C ILE A 29 -12.85 5.07 -5.33
N ALA A 30 -12.09 4.08 -4.86
CA ALA A 30 -11.68 2.93 -5.66
C ALA A 30 -12.81 1.91 -5.86
N GLY A 31 -13.61 1.63 -4.82
CA GLY A 31 -14.63 0.59 -4.84
C GLY A 31 -15.70 0.76 -5.94
N PRO A 32 -16.29 1.96 -6.11
CA PRO A 32 -17.32 2.18 -7.13
C PRO A 32 -16.80 2.16 -8.58
N ARG A 33 -15.48 2.17 -8.80
CA ARG A 33 -14.91 2.23 -10.16
C ARG A 33 -15.14 0.97 -10.98
N GLY A 34 -15.21 -0.19 -10.32
CA GLY A 34 -15.44 -1.47 -11.00
C GLY A 34 -14.23 -2.02 -11.77
N ASP A 35 -13.06 -1.40 -11.64
CA ASP A 35 -11.79 -1.85 -12.25
C ASP A 35 -10.88 -2.58 -11.25
N PHE A 36 -11.28 -2.64 -9.97
CA PHE A 36 -10.62 -3.39 -8.91
C PHE A 36 -11.63 -4.11 -8.01
N ASP A 37 -11.22 -5.24 -7.47
CA ASP A 37 -11.79 -5.83 -6.26
C ASP A 37 -10.98 -5.31 -5.07
N VAL A 38 -11.54 -4.38 -4.28
CA VAL A 38 -10.82 -3.61 -3.27
C VAL A 38 -10.98 -4.23 -1.88
N GLU A 39 -9.89 -4.29 -1.11
CA GLU A 39 -9.90 -4.71 0.29
C GLU A 39 -8.98 -3.84 1.15
N LEU A 40 -9.47 -3.45 2.35
CA LEU A 40 -8.64 -2.83 3.37
C LEU A 40 -7.86 -3.91 4.14
N VAL A 41 -6.55 -3.71 4.26
CA VAL A 41 -5.66 -4.63 4.99
C VAL A 41 -4.99 -3.84 6.13
N ASP A 42 -5.34 -4.16 7.36
CA ASP A 42 -4.84 -3.46 8.53
C ASP A 42 -3.61 -4.14 9.13
N LEU A 43 -2.48 -3.43 9.23
CA LEU A 43 -1.29 -3.96 9.89
C LEU A 43 -1.47 -4.27 11.39
N LYS A 44 -2.52 -3.76 12.03
CA LYS A 44 -2.87 -4.17 13.41
C LYS A 44 -3.23 -5.64 13.53
N ASP A 45 -3.77 -6.24 12.46
CA ASP A 45 -4.20 -7.64 12.45
C ASP A 45 -3.02 -8.60 12.26
N TYR A 46 -1.83 -8.03 11.98
CA TYR A 46 -0.57 -8.74 11.75
C TYR A 46 0.54 -8.23 12.71
N PRO A 47 0.43 -8.49 14.02
CA PRO A 47 1.41 -8.04 15.01
C PRO A 47 2.71 -8.85 14.94
N MET A 48 3.45 -8.68 13.84
CA MET A 48 4.75 -9.32 13.65
C MET A 48 5.80 -8.68 14.59
N PRO A 49 6.70 -9.47 15.19
CA PRO A 49 7.85 -8.93 15.92
C PRO A 49 8.74 -8.11 14.98
N HIS A 50 9.71 -7.37 15.52
CA HIS A 50 10.74 -6.78 14.68
C HIS A 50 11.47 -7.88 13.90
N PHE A 51 11.71 -7.62 12.62
CA PHE A 51 12.35 -8.59 11.73
C PHE A 51 13.73 -8.98 12.27
N ALA A 52 13.88 -10.25 12.61
CA ALA A 52 15.08 -10.85 13.16
C ALA A 52 15.25 -12.31 12.67
N GLU A 53 14.78 -12.59 11.47
CA GLU A 53 14.91 -13.91 10.84
C GLU A 53 16.38 -14.17 10.44
N GLU A 54 16.79 -15.42 10.43
CA GLU A 54 18.14 -15.84 10.02
C GLU A 54 18.46 -15.53 8.55
N ALA A 55 17.42 -15.45 7.72
CA ALA A 55 17.53 -15.16 6.29
C ALA A 55 16.38 -14.29 5.81
N SER A 56 16.59 -13.60 4.67
CA SER A 56 15.52 -12.89 3.98
C SER A 56 14.45 -13.88 3.49
N PRO A 57 13.15 -13.48 3.44
CA PRO A 57 12.07 -14.27 2.84
C PRO A 57 12.35 -14.69 1.37
N LEU A 58 13.28 -14.02 0.70
CA LEU A 58 13.78 -14.44 -0.62
C LEU A 58 14.43 -15.84 -0.59
N TYR A 59 15.12 -16.19 0.50
CA TYR A 59 15.92 -17.41 0.61
C TYR A 59 15.29 -18.47 1.52
N ALA A 60 14.55 -18.07 2.52
CA ALA A 60 13.90 -18.99 3.43
C ALA A 60 12.54 -18.45 3.93
N PRO A 61 11.51 -19.29 4.03
CA PRO A 61 10.22 -18.86 4.57
C PRO A 61 10.36 -18.53 6.06
N SER A 62 9.61 -17.53 6.53
CA SER A 62 9.52 -17.23 7.95
C SER A 62 8.90 -18.38 8.73
N LYS A 63 9.38 -18.63 9.94
CA LYS A 63 8.80 -19.58 10.90
C LYS A 63 7.73 -18.92 11.79
N ASN A 64 7.58 -17.60 11.72
CA ASN A 64 6.59 -16.86 12.50
C ASN A 64 5.20 -17.02 11.88
N GLU A 65 4.24 -17.53 12.65
CA GLU A 65 2.87 -17.79 12.17
C GLU A 65 2.14 -16.53 11.69
N VAL A 66 2.39 -15.38 12.33
CA VAL A 66 1.77 -14.11 11.92
C VAL A 66 2.36 -13.66 10.58
N ALA A 67 3.67 -13.83 10.38
CA ALA A 67 4.32 -13.53 9.11
C ALA A 67 3.83 -14.45 7.99
N GLN A 68 3.63 -15.73 8.27
CA GLN A 68 3.05 -16.67 7.29
C GLN A 68 1.63 -16.28 6.89
N ARG A 69 0.78 -15.89 7.87
CA ARG A 69 -0.56 -15.35 7.57
C ARG A 69 -0.49 -14.06 6.75
N TRP A 70 0.48 -13.19 7.04
CA TRP A 70 0.73 -11.97 6.28
C TRP A 70 1.10 -12.28 4.84
N GLN A 71 2.07 -13.16 4.62
CA GLN A 71 2.48 -13.61 3.28
C GLN A 71 1.32 -14.22 2.51
N ALA A 72 0.56 -15.13 3.14
CA ALA A 72 -0.62 -15.73 2.52
C ALA A 72 -1.66 -14.68 2.10
N LYS A 73 -1.89 -13.67 2.95
CA LYS A 73 -2.79 -12.56 2.62
C LYS A 73 -2.31 -11.73 1.44
N LEU A 74 -1.04 -11.37 1.41
CA LEU A 74 -0.45 -10.60 0.31
C LEU A 74 -0.49 -11.34 -1.04
N ALA A 75 -0.39 -12.65 -1.03
CA ALA A 75 -0.44 -13.48 -2.23
C ALA A 75 -1.79 -13.35 -2.97
N GLU A 76 -2.88 -12.99 -2.28
CA GLU A 76 -4.20 -12.83 -2.87
C GLU A 76 -4.33 -11.63 -3.81
N PHE A 77 -3.44 -10.63 -3.68
CA PHE A 77 -3.60 -9.33 -4.34
C PHE A 77 -2.73 -9.18 -5.60
N ASP A 78 -3.23 -8.37 -6.52
CA ASP A 78 -2.58 -8.02 -7.78
C ASP A 78 -1.92 -6.63 -7.75
N ALA A 79 -2.35 -5.76 -6.83
CA ALA A 79 -1.89 -4.39 -6.70
C ALA A 79 -1.99 -3.90 -5.24
N PHE A 80 -1.22 -2.86 -4.89
CA PHE A 80 -1.18 -2.32 -3.54
C PHE A 80 -1.27 -0.79 -3.52
N ILE A 81 -1.93 -0.26 -2.48
CA ILE A 81 -1.81 1.13 -2.05
C ILE A 81 -1.36 1.13 -0.59
N PHE A 82 -0.27 1.83 -0.27
CA PHE A 82 0.16 2.01 1.12
C PHE A 82 -0.23 3.39 1.62
N THR A 83 -0.98 3.46 2.74
CA THR A 83 -1.11 4.72 3.49
C THR A 83 0.15 4.93 4.30
N ALA A 84 0.91 5.97 3.97
CA ALA A 84 2.26 6.20 4.44
C ALA A 84 2.36 7.45 5.33
N ALA A 85 2.35 7.26 6.66
CA ALA A 85 2.74 8.31 7.59
C ALA A 85 4.24 8.60 7.47
N GLU A 86 4.60 9.88 7.52
CA GLU A 86 6.00 10.28 7.61
C GLU A 86 6.39 10.47 9.09
N TYR A 87 7.27 9.61 9.60
CA TYR A 87 7.88 9.71 10.90
C TYR A 87 9.38 9.97 10.76
N ASN A 88 9.84 11.15 11.19
CA ASN A 88 11.26 11.49 11.16
C ASN A 88 11.92 11.23 9.79
N HIS A 89 11.30 11.75 8.72
CA HIS A 89 11.76 11.62 7.32
C HIS A 89 11.61 10.23 6.67
N GLY A 90 11.05 9.24 7.35
CA GLY A 90 10.89 7.89 6.83
C GLY A 90 9.46 7.34 6.98
N PRO A 91 9.19 6.15 6.46
CA PRO A 91 7.95 5.43 6.71
C PRO A 91 7.84 5.01 8.18
N THR A 92 6.66 4.55 8.57
CA THR A 92 6.49 3.96 9.90
C THR A 92 7.31 2.68 10.02
N ALA A 93 7.85 2.40 11.21
CA ALA A 93 8.59 1.17 11.48
C ALA A 93 7.74 -0.08 11.19
N VAL A 94 6.44 -0.04 11.52
CA VAL A 94 5.53 -1.18 11.29
C VAL A 94 5.33 -1.47 9.80
N LEU A 95 5.24 -0.45 8.95
CA LEU A 95 5.11 -0.65 7.50
C LEU A 95 6.43 -1.20 6.92
N LYS A 96 7.58 -0.65 7.33
CA LYS A 96 8.87 -1.17 6.91
C LYS A 96 9.06 -2.63 7.35
N ASN A 97 8.70 -2.95 8.60
CA ASN A 97 8.75 -4.30 9.13
C ASN A 97 7.86 -5.28 8.32
N ALA A 98 6.65 -4.85 7.98
CA ALA A 98 5.73 -5.64 7.17
C ALA A 98 6.27 -5.91 5.75
N LEU A 99 6.99 -4.95 5.16
CA LEU A 99 7.66 -5.14 3.87
C LEU A 99 8.77 -6.18 3.97
N ASP A 100 9.54 -6.19 5.05
CA ASP A 100 10.68 -7.10 5.24
C ASP A 100 10.26 -8.55 5.46
N TYR A 101 9.05 -8.80 5.94
CA TYR A 101 8.53 -10.15 6.19
C TYR A 101 7.97 -10.86 4.94
N ALA A 102 8.02 -10.25 3.76
CA ALA A 102 7.57 -10.86 2.52
C ALA A 102 8.48 -10.46 1.35
N TYR A 103 8.55 -11.28 0.31
CA TYR A 103 9.33 -10.98 -0.89
C TYR A 103 8.60 -11.42 -2.17
N ALA A 104 8.37 -12.71 -2.35
CA ALA A 104 7.73 -13.25 -3.56
C ALA A 104 6.31 -12.70 -3.75
N GLU A 105 5.63 -12.42 -2.66
CA GLU A 105 4.26 -11.90 -2.64
C GLU A 105 4.15 -10.47 -3.19
N TRP A 106 5.25 -9.72 -3.17
CA TRP A 106 5.35 -8.37 -3.74
C TRP A 106 5.72 -8.37 -5.23
N SER A 107 6.43 -9.40 -5.68
CA SER A 107 7.12 -9.40 -6.97
C SER A 107 6.17 -9.24 -8.16
N ASN A 108 6.56 -8.35 -9.09
CA ASN A 108 5.83 -8.07 -10.32
C ASN A 108 4.40 -7.53 -10.10
N LYS A 109 4.17 -6.83 -8.99
CA LYS A 109 2.89 -6.17 -8.68
C LYS A 109 3.09 -4.67 -8.56
N PRO A 110 2.13 -3.83 -9.04
CA PRO A 110 2.26 -2.39 -8.92
C PRO A 110 1.87 -1.91 -7.53
N VAL A 111 2.46 -0.78 -7.12
CA VAL A 111 2.17 -0.11 -5.85
C VAL A 111 2.05 1.39 -6.03
N ALA A 112 1.08 1.98 -5.33
CA ALA A 112 0.88 3.42 -5.17
C ALA A 112 0.92 3.81 -3.69
N PHE A 113 0.97 5.12 -3.43
CA PHE A 113 1.15 5.64 -2.07
C PHE A 113 0.18 6.79 -1.79
N VAL A 114 -0.38 6.79 -0.59
CA VAL A 114 -1.11 7.91 -0.01
C VAL A 114 -0.30 8.39 1.20
N GLY A 115 0.58 9.36 0.96
CA GLY A 115 1.44 9.95 1.98
C GLY A 115 0.73 11.02 2.79
N TYR A 116 1.06 11.14 4.06
CA TYR A 116 0.61 12.22 4.92
C TYR A 116 1.66 12.58 6.00
N GLY A 117 1.64 13.82 6.43
CA GLY A 117 2.61 14.38 7.38
C GLY A 117 2.89 15.85 7.10
N GLY A 118 3.93 16.43 7.71
CA GLY A 118 4.27 17.85 7.57
C GLY A 118 4.46 18.31 6.12
N VAL A 119 5.01 17.44 5.27
CA VAL A 119 5.19 17.66 3.82
C VAL A 119 4.42 16.63 2.98
N GLY A 120 3.26 16.21 3.45
CA GLY A 120 2.43 15.24 2.74
C GLY A 120 3.03 13.83 2.66
N GLY A 121 3.95 13.48 3.56
CA GLY A 121 4.61 12.18 3.55
C GLY A 121 5.59 11.97 2.40
N ALA A 122 6.03 13.05 1.74
CA ALA A 122 6.83 12.95 0.51
C ALA A 122 8.13 12.17 0.70
N ARG A 123 8.85 12.39 1.81
CA ARG A 123 10.12 11.71 2.10
C ARG A 123 9.93 10.24 2.46
N ALA A 124 8.84 9.91 3.15
CA ALA A 124 8.47 8.51 3.41
C ALA A 124 8.12 7.78 2.11
N VAL A 125 7.38 8.43 1.21
CA VAL A 125 7.03 7.86 -0.11
C VAL A 125 8.28 7.65 -0.98
N GLU A 126 9.24 8.58 -0.98
CA GLU A 126 10.53 8.40 -1.67
C GLU A 126 11.25 7.15 -1.19
N GLN A 127 11.39 6.95 0.12
CA GLN A 127 12.03 5.77 0.67
C GLN A 127 11.25 4.49 0.36
N LEU A 128 9.92 4.53 0.45
CA LEU A 128 9.07 3.39 0.11
C LEU A 128 9.19 2.98 -1.37
N ARG A 129 9.42 3.93 -2.28
CA ARG A 129 9.70 3.62 -3.70
C ARG A 129 10.98 2.82 -3.86
N LEU A 130 12.03 3.16 -3.12
CA LEU A 130 13.30 2.40 -3.13
C LEU A 130 13.09 0.98 -2.58
N HIS A 131 12.36 0.84 -1.47
CA HIS A 131 12.01 -0.49 -0.94
C HIS A 131 11.18 -1.31 -1.93
N ALA A 132 10.19 -0.67 -2.58
CA ALA A 132 9.35 -1.33 -3.56
C ALA A 132 10.16 -1.87 -4.75
N ILE A 133 11.15 -1.10 -5.25
CA ILE A 133 12.02 -1.55 -6.34
C ILE A 133 12.84 -2.79 -5.91
N GLU A 134 13.41 -2.78 -4.71
CA GLU A 134 14.16 -3.93 -4.18
C GLU A 134 13.29 -5.18 -4.02
N LEU A 135 12.01 -5.00 -3.67
CA LEU A 135 11.02 -6.07 -3.57
C LEU A 135 10.40 -6.46 -4.92
N GLN A 136 10.99 -5.99 -6.04
CA GLN A 136 10.52 -6.23 -7.42
C GLN A 136 9.08 -5.76 -7.69
N MET A 137 8.58 -4.79 -6.92
CA MET A 137 7.33 -4.12 -7.21
C MET A 137 7.52 -3.06 -8.30
N ALA A 138 6.43 -2.64 -8.93
CA ALA A 138 6.41 -1.50 -9.85
C ALA A 138 5.79 -0.28 -9.15
N PRO A 139 6.58 0.60 -8.48
CA PRO A 139 6.05 1.82 -7.90
C PRO A 139 5.63 2.80 -9.01
N ILE A 140 4.33 3.07 -9.10
CA ILE A 140 3.82 3.99 -10.12
C ILE A 140 4.18 5.44 -9.78
N ARG A 141 4.23 6.33 -10.81
CA ARG A 141 4.55 7.75 -10.58
C ARG A 141 3.49 8.45 -9.73
N GLY A 142 2.21 8.17 -9.98
CA GLY A 142 1.10 8.79 -9.26
C GLY A 142 1.13 8.47 -7.77
N ALA A 143 0.96 9.49 -6.94
CA ALA A 143 0.79 9.37 -5.49
C ALA A 143 -0.13 10.49 -5.00
N VAL A 144 -0.78 10.28 -3.85
CA VAL A 144 -1.48 11.35 -3.14
C VAL A 144 -0.61 11.84 -1.99
N HIS A 145 -0.49 13.14 -1.83
CA HIS A 145 0.21 13.78 -0.72
C HIS A 145 -0.77 14.66 0.06
N ILE A 146 -1.23 14.17 1.22
CA ILE A 146 -2.10 14.92 2.13
C ILE A 146 -1.22 15.86 2.94
N LEU A 147 -1.21 17.13 2.56
CA LEU A 147 -0.38 18.16 3.17
C LEU A 147 -0.90 18.53 4.56
N PHE A 148 -0.05 19.22 5.33
CA PHE A 148 -0.40 19.57 6.71
C PHE A 148 -1.68 20.42 6.84
N PRO A 149 -2.00 21.38 5.96
CA PRO A 149 -3.28 22.10 5.98
C PRO A 149 -4.48 21.16 5.77
N ASP A 150 -4.39 20.19 4.85
CA ASP A 150 -5.46 19.21 4.60
C ASP A 150 -5.66 18.29 5.81
N TYR A 151 -4.56 17.83 6.40
CA TYR A 151 -4.58 17.06 7.63
C TYR A 151 -5.28 17.83 8.77
N LEU A 152 -4.95 19.11 8.96
CA LEU A 152 -5.60 19.95 9.97
C LEU A 152 -7.08 20.15 9.69
N ALA A 153 -7.47 20.36 8.45
CA ALA A 153 -8.88 20.49 8.05
C ALA A 153 -9.70 19.26 8.48
N VAL A 154 -9.09 18.06 8.40
CA VAL A 154 -9.76 16.83 8.86
C VAL A 154 -9.77 16.72 10.38
N VAL A 155 -8.60 16.85 11.05
CA VAL A 155 -8.50 16.53 12.48
C VAL A 155 -8.95 17.64 13.41
N LYS A 156 -8.92 18.89 12.98
CA LYS A 156 -9.34 20.05 13.77
C LYS A 156 -10.70 20.58 13.35
N ASP A 157 -10.94 20.72 12.05
CA ASP A 157 -12.13 21.36 11.52
C ASP A 157 -13.25 20.37 11.21
N GLY A 158 -12.98 19.05 11.39
CA GLY A 158 -13.97 18.00 11.22
C GLY A 158 -14.37 17.73 9.76
N LYS A 159 -13.62 18.25 8.79
CA LYS A 159 -13.86 17.97 7.37
C LYS A 159 -13.56 16.50 7.05
N LYS A 160 -14.23 15.98 6.03
CA LYS A 160 -13.88 14.68 5.44
C LYS A 160 -12.87 14.88 4.32
N LEU A 161 -11.98 13.92 4.08
CA LEU A 161 -11.08 13.94 2.93
C LEU A 161 -11.83 14.02 1.59
N SER A 162 -13.02 13.43 1.52
CA SER A 162 -13.92 13.50 0.36
C SER A 162 -14.44 14.91 0.02
N GLU A 163 -14.31 15.87 0.92
CA GLU A 163 -14.69 17.28 0.70
C GLU A 163 -13.52 18.11 0.12
N LEU A 164 -12.35 17.50 -0.05
CA LEU A 164 -11.14 18.14 -0.58
C LEU A 164 -10.95 17.76 -2.06
N ASP A 165 -11.53 18.55 -2.97
CA ASP A 165 -11.60 18.23 -4.41
C ASP A 165 -10.25 17.98 -5.05
N HIS A 166 -9.20 18.74 -4.67
CA HIS A 166 -7.86 18.57 -5.21
C HIS A 166 -7.26 17.20 -4.85
N LEU A 167 -7.56 16.67 -3.64
CA LEU A 167 -7.14 15.32 -3.24
C LEU A 167 -7.95 14.26 -3.99
N ASN A 168 -9.27 14.46 -4.13
CA ASN A 168 -10.13 13.54 -4.88
C ASN A 168 -9.67 13.42 -6.34
N GLN A 169 -9.33 14.53 -6.98
CA GLN A 169 -8.83 14.54 -8.35
C GLN A 169 -7.49 13.78 -8.46
N THR A 170 -6.55 14.07 -7.56
CA THR A 170 -5.24 13.39 -7.53
C THR A 170 -5.39 11.89 -7.28
N ALA A 171 -6.29 11.49 -6.37
CA ALA A 171 -6.59 10.09 -6.09
C ALA A 171 -7.13 9.35 -7.33
N ARG A 172 -8.06 9.95 -8.06
CA ARG A 172 -8.59 9.36 -9.30
C ARG A 172 -7.50 9.16 -10.35
N GLN A 173 -6.64 10.17 -10.57
CA GLN A 173 -5.51 10.06 -11.52
C GLN A 173 -4.52 8.98 -11.10
N MET A 174 -4.22 8.86 -9.80
CA MET A 174 -3.38 7.78 -9.25
C MET A 174 -4.01 6.41 -9.50
N LEU A 175 -5.31 6.26 -9.25
CA LEU A 175 -6.04 5.02 -9.47
C LEU A 175 -6.13 4.64 -10.96
N ASP A 176 -6.29 5.61 -11.86
CA ASP A 176 -6.26 5.37 -13.32
C ASP A 176 -4.92 4.76 -13.74
N GLN A 177 -3.82 5.34 -13.27
CA GLN A 177 -2.49 4.82 -13.55
C GLN A 177 -2.29 3.43 -12.92
N LEU A 178 -2.72 3.24 -11.66
CA LEU A 178 -2.59 1.97 -10.95
C LEU A 178 -3.36 0.85 -11.65
N ALA A 179 -4.59 1.13 -12.12
CA ALA A 179 -5.42 0.15 -12.83
C ALA A 179 -4.77 -0.31 -14.13
N TRP A 180 -4.18 0.62 -14.90
CA TRP A 180 -3.44 0.28 -16.12
C TRP A 180 -2.28 -0.68 -15.82
N TRP A 181 -1.45 -0.34 -14.82
CA TRP A 181 -0.32 -1.18 -14.42
C TRP A 181 -0.77 -2.53 -13.84
N ALA A 182 -1.79 -2.55 -13.00
CA ALA A 182 -2.33 -3.77 -12.40
C ALA A 182 -2.80 -4.75 -13.48
N GLY A 183 -3.58 -4.27 -14.46
CA GLY A 183 -4.03 -5.08 -15.57
C GLY A 183 -2.89 -5.60 -16.45
N ALA A 184 -1.88 -4.77 -16.73
CA ALA A 184 -0.72 -5.17 -17.54
C ALA A 184 0.12 -6.25 -16.83
N LEU A 185 0.47 -6.03 -15.56
CA LEU A 185 1.32 -6.95 -14.81
C LEU A 185 0.59 -8.24 -14.42
N LYS A 186 -0.72 -8.19 -14.13
CA LYS A 186 -1.53 -9.40 -13.92
C LYS A 186 -1.49 -10.32 -15.13
N ARG A 187 -1.74 -9.77 -16.33
CA ARG A 187 -1.66 -10.56 -17.57
C ARG A 187 -0.27 -11.16 -17.80
N ALA A 188 0.79 -10.40 -17.52
CA ALA A 188 2.15 -10.89 -17.66
C ALA A 188 2.45 -12.06 -16.69
N ARG A 189 2.07 -11.94 -15.41
CA ARG A 189 2.22 -13.03 -14.43
C ARG A 189 1.44 -14.28 -14.83
N GLU A 190 0.18 -14.12 -15.26
CA GLU A 190 -0.65 -15.25 -15.71
C GLU A 190 -0.08 -15.94 -16.95
N ALA A 191 0.53 -15.19 -17.87
CA ALA A 191 1.19 -15.75 -19.06
C ALA A 191 2.43 -16.57 -18.68
N THR A 192 3.25 -16.05 -17.74
CA THR A 192 4.45 -16.78 -17.25
C THR A 192 4.06 -18.08 -16.56
N LEU A 193 3.03 -18.09 -15.74
CA LEU A 193 2.56 -19.31 -15.06
C LEU A 193 2.05 -20.36 -16.05
N ARG A 194 1.37 -19.95 -17.13
CA ARG A 194 0.93 -20.89 -18.19
C ARG A 194 2.06 -21.50 -19.00
N GLN A 195 3.20 -20.80 -19.12
CA GLN A 195 4.38 -21.33 -19.83
C GLN A 195 5.18 -22.31 -18.96
N ALA A 196 5.04 -22.23 -17.64
CA ALA A 196 5.76 -23.09 -16.68
C ALA A 196 4.96 -24.34 -16.29
N ALA A 197 3.69 -24.45 -16.67
CA ALA A 197 2.80 -25.59 -16.43
C ALA A 197 2.74 -26.55 -17.63
#